data_c874e12e0eaaf09df9c451ca2e650709
#
_entry.id   c874e12e0eaaf09df9c451ca2e650709
#
_cell.length_a   1.000
_cell.length_b   1.000
_cell.length_c   1.000
_cell.angle_alpha   90.00
_cell.angle_beta   90.00
_cell.angle_gamma   90.00
#
_symmetry.space_group_name_H-M   'P 1'
#
loop_
_entity.id
_entity.type
_entity.pdbx_description
1 polymer ?
#
loop_
_entity_poly.entity_id
_entity_poly.type
_entity_poly.pdbx_seq_one_letter_code
_entity_poly.pdbx_strand_id
1 'polypeptide(L)'
;MGGNSNYLPVIYDFQKDIWSPENRNTLYPRQHASPGFNGSNNFVGTNFWLVDAYYLRLKSMSIGYDLKHKLLKHVGWMTKCNLSLSGYNLLTFSPAKKWGFDPESGSNGNGYGYPISRVYTISLNIGF
;
A
#
# COMPACT_ATOMS: atom_id res chain seq x y z
N MET A 1 -16.66 -1.84 -35.92
CA MET A 1 -17.37 -1.42 -34.69
C MET A 1 -16.37 -1.54 -33.54
N GLY A 2 -15.75 -0.44 -33.18
CA GLY A 2 -14.78 -0.39 -32.08
C GLY A 2 -15.53 -0.33 -30.76
N GLY A 3 -15.37 -1.36 -29.93
CA GLY A 3 -15.87 -1.34 -28.56
C GLY A 3 -15.12 -0.28 -27.77
N ASN A 4 -15.82 0.77 -27.38
CA ASN A 4 -15.35 1.71 -26.37
C ASN A 4 -15.32 1.01 -25.01
N SER A 5 -14.20 0.42 -24.68
CA SER A 5 -13.95 0.05 -23.29
C SER A 5 -13.68 1.34 -22.51
N ASN A 6 -14.73 1.87 -21.92
CA ASN A 6 -14.62 2.96 -20.95
C ASN A 6 -13.98 2.43 -19.66
N TYR A 7 -12.73 2.04 -19.72
CA TYR A 7 -11.94 1.87 -18.52
C TYR A 7 -11.61 3.27 -18.00
N LEU A 8 -12.20 3.64 -16.89
CA LEU A 8 -11.72 4.79 -16.13
C LEU A 8 -10.31 4.45 -15.68
N PRO A 9 -9.28 5.10 -16.20
CA PRO A 9 -7.93 4.81 -15.81
C PRO A 9 -7.77 5.15 -14.32
N VAL A 10 -7.14 4.26 -13.57
CA VAL A 10 -6.71 4.57 -12.21
C VAL A 10 -5.76 5.75 -12.30
N ILE A 11 -6.09 6.85 -11.66
CA ILE A 11 -5.25 8.04 -11.61
C ILE A 11 -4.36 7.92 -10.37
N TYR A 12 -3.06 7.83 -10.58
CA TYR A 12 -2.09 7.88 -9.49
C TYR A 12 -1.87 9.31 -9.00
N ASP A 13 -1.47 9.47 -7.76
CA ASP A 13 -1.30 10.80 -7.16
C ASP A 13 -0.30 11.67 -7.94
N PHE A 14 0.75 11.10 -8.49
CA PHE A 14 1.71 11.84 -9.30
C PHE A 14 1.11 12.37 -10.62
N GLN A 15 0.06 11.75 -11.14
CA GLN A 15 -0.61 12.20 -12.36
C GLN A 15 -1.46 13.46 -12.16
N LYS A 16 -1.66 13.87 -10.91
CA LYS A 16 -2.32 15.15 -10.60
C LYS A 16 -1.42 16.35 -10.87
N ASP A 17 -0.10 16.13 -10.83
CA ASP A 17 0.91 17.17 -11.05
C ASP A 17 1.53 17.04 -12.44
N ILE A 18 0.71 17.06 -13.48
CA ILE A 18 1.11 17.02 -14.89
C ILE A 18 1.26 18.42 -15.46
N TRP A 19 2.06 18.55 -16.49
CA TRP A 19 2.25 19.80 -17.20
C TRP A 19 0.95 20.28 -17.86
N SER A 20 0.59 21.52 -17.60
CA SER A 20 -0.49 22.25 -18.29
C SER A 20 -0.06 23.70 -18.53
N PRO A 21 -0.75 24.48 -19.39
CA PRO A 21 -0.45 25.90 -19.56
C PRO A 21 -0.51 26.70 -18.25
N GLU A 22 -1.36 26.26 -17.31
CA GLU A 22 -1.55 26.86 -15.99
C GLU A 22 -0.54 26.34 -14.96
N ASN A 23 -0.06 25.09 -15.14
CA ASN A 23 0.90 24.41 -14.26
C ASN A 23 2.17 24.03 -15.04
N ARG A 24 3.03 25.03 -15.31
CA ARG A 24 4.24 24.85 -16.10
C ARG A 24 5.44 24.32 -15.33
N ASN A 25 5.42 24.47 -14.02
CA ASN A 25 6.53 24.11 -13.13
C ASN A 25 6.31 22.72 -12.53
N THR A 26 6.11 21.72 -13.36
CA THR A 26 5.89 20.33 -12.97
C THR A 26 6.93 19.42 -13.59
N LEU A 27 7.21 18.30 -12.92
CA LEU A 27 8.16 17.29 -13.37
C LEU A 27 7.58 16.43 -14.49
N TYR A 28 6.25 16.23 -14.52
CA TYR A 28 5.62 15.26 -15.40
C TYR A 28 5.16 15.88 -16.72
N PRO A 29 5.36 15.17 -17.86
CA PRO A 29 4.96 15.66 -19.16
C PRO A 29 3.44 15.78 -19.29
N ARG A 30 3.02 16.58 -20.26
CA ARG A 30 1.61 16.74 -20.60
C ARG A 30 0.99 15.39 -20.98
N GLN A 31 -0.17 15.09 -20.44
CA GLN A 31 -0.93 13.92 -20.80
C GLN A 31 -1.71 14.17 -22.11
N HIS A 32 -1.72 13.18 -22.98
CA HIS A 32 -2.46 13.20 -24.25
C HIS A 32 -3.52 12.10 -24.25
N ALA A 33 -4.63 12.39 -24.91
CA ALA A 33 -5.76 11.45 -25.02
C ALA A 33 -5.43 10.20 -25.84
N SER A 34 -4.42 10.30 -26.72
CA SER A 34 -3.95 9.18 -27.54
C SER A 34 -2.49 8.89 -27.28
N PRO A 35 -2.11 7.63 -27.01
CA PRO A 35 -0.71 7.24 -26.84
C PRO A 35 0.16 7.53 -28.07
N GLY A 36 -0.41 7.48 -29.28
CA GLY A 36 0.30 7.75 -30.52
C GLY A 36 0.57 9.23 -30.80
N PHE A 37 -0.02 10.12 -30.01
CA PHE A 37 0.25 11.54 -30.14
C PHE A 37 1.70 11.82 -29.72
N ASN A 38 2.36 12.73 -30.45
CA ASN A 38 3.78 13.08 -30.22
C ASN A 38 4.74 11.87 -30.33
N GLY A 39 4.43 10.91 -31.24
CA GLY A 39 5.28 9.74 -31.47
C GLY A 39 5.44 8.81 -30.27
N SER A 40 4.52 8.85 -29.32
CA SER A 40 4.56 8.09 -28.06
C SER A 40 5.75 8.42 -27.14
N ASN A 41 6.37 9.58 -27.29
CA ASN A 41 7.57 9.96 -26.53
C ASN A 41 7.40 9.89 -25.01
N ASN A 42 6.19 10.11 -24.49
CA ASN A 42 5.90 10.01 -23.06
C ASN A 42 5.95 8.56 -22.53
N PHE A 43 5.98 7.57 -23.43
CA PHE A 43 5.97 6.14 -23.08
C PHE A 43 7.28 5.43 -23.38
N VAL A 44 8.29 6.17 -23.83
CA VAL A 44 9.63 5.61 -24.04
C VAL A 44 10.25 5.25 -22.69
N GLY A 45 10.77 4.02 -22.58
CA GLY A 45 11.47 3.55 -21.38
C GLY A 45 12.77 4.35 -21.18
N THR A 46 12.75 5.24 -20.22
CA THR A 46 13.90 6.09 -19.85
C THR A 46 14.11 6.01 -18.35
N ASN A 47 15.28 6.45 -17.90
CA ASN A 47 15.59 6.56 -16.45
C ASN A 47 14.59 7.44 -15.69
N PHE A 48 13.90 8.33 -16.41
CA PHE A 48 12.85 9.18 -15.83
C PHE A 48 11.70 8.36 -15.21
N TRP A 49 11.35 7.22 -15.83
CA TRP A 49 10.27 6.34 -15.38
C TRP A 49 10.74 5.21 -14.46
N LEU A 50 12.03 5.12 -14.17
CA LEU A 50 12.56 4.14 -13.24
C LEU A 50 12.33 4.60 -11.82
N VAL A 51 11.67 3.78 -11.05
CA VAL A 51 11.41 3.99 -9.62
C VAL A 51 12.10 2.90 -8.83
N ASP A 52 12.88 3.29 -7.83
CA ASP A 52 13.46 2.36 -6.89
C ASP A 52 12.36 1.65 -6.10
N ALA A 53 12.30 0.34 -6.23
CA ALA A 53 11.27 -0.50 -5.62
C ALA A 53 11.76 -1.28 -4.38
N TYR A 54 12.94 -0.93 -3.83
CA TYR A 54 13.36 -1.55 -2.58
C TYR A 54 12.39 -1.19 -1.46
N TYR A 55 12.19 -2.11 -0.52
CA TYR A 55 11.31 -1.86 0.60
C TYR A 55 11.71 -2.66 1.85
N LEU A 56 11.31 -2.13 2.99
CA LEU A 56 11.34 -2.81 4.27
C LEU A 56 9.92 -2.80 4.85
N ARG A 57 9.38 -3.97 5.15
CA ARG A 57 8.04 -4.11 5.71
C ARG A 57 8.04 -4.90 7.01
N LEU A 58 7.43 -4.33 8.04
CA LEU A 58 7.07 -5.06 9.25
C LEU A 58 5.80 -5.86 8.98
N LYS A 59 5.98 -7.13 8.55
CA LYS A 59 4.87 -7.98 8.09
C LYS A 59 3.98 -8.44 9.23
N SER A 60 4.57 -8.80 10.36
CA SER A 60 3.81 -9.24 11.53
C SER A 60 4.51 -8.89 12.82
N MET A 61 3.72 -8.54 13.81
CA MET A 61 4.18 -8.35 15.19
C MET A 61 3.08 -8.84 16.13
N SER A 62 3.46 -9.56 17.18
CA SER A 62 2.54 -10.02 18.21
C SER A 62 3.15 -9.79 19.58
N ILE A 63 2.35 -9.25 20.50
CA ILE A 63 2.70 -9.03 21.89
C ILE A 63 1.65 -9.72 22.74
N GLY A 64 2.07 -10.65 23.58
CA GLY A 64 1.19 -11.36 24.53
C GLY A 64 1.51 -10.99 25.96
N TYR A 65 0.48 -10.89 26.78
CA TYR A 65 0.60 -10.61 28.20
C TYR A 65 -0.28 -11.54 29.03
N ASP A 66 0.32 -12.22 30.01
CA ASP A 66 -0.39 -13.09 30.95
C ASP A 66 -0.97 -12.26 32.10
N LEU A 67 -2.27 -12.02 32.01
CA LEU A 67 -3.02 -11.28 33.02
C LEU A 67 -3.24 -12.12 34.27
N LYS A 68 -3.39 -13.44 34.15
CA LYS A 68 -3.63 -14.32 35.30
C LYS A 68 -2.46 -14.27 36.28
N HIS A 69 -1.26 -14.39 35.80
CA HIS A 69 -0.08 -14.45 36.63
C HIS A 69 0.25 -13.13 37.33
N LYS A 70 -0.09 -12.00 36.73
CA LYS A 70 0.29 -10.67 37.24
C LYS A 70 -0.81 -9.90 37.92
N LEU A 71 -1.98 -9.83 37.31
CA LEU A 71 -3.08 -8.99 37.80
C LEU A 71 -4.22 -9.77 38.50
N LEU A 72 -4.48 -10.99 38.02
CA LEU A 72 -5.63 -11.77 38.44
C LEU A 72 -5.26 -12.99 39.32
N LYS A 73 -4.16 -12.91 40.06
CA LYS A 73 -3.67 -14.00 40.93
C LYS A 73 -4.73 -14.52 41.94
N HIS A 74 -5.57 -13.62 42.44
CA HIS A 74 -6.56 -13.92 43.47
C HIS A 74 -7.91 -14.42 42.95
N VAL A 75 -8.09 -14.46 41.64
CA VAL A 75 -9.33 -14.94 41.01
C VAL A 75 -9.27 -16.45 40.89
N GLY A 76 -9.88 -17.16 41.84
CA GLY A 76 -9.73 -18.62 42.01
C GLY A 76 -10.40 -19.46 40.91
N TRP A 77 -11.50 -18.98 40.32
CA TRP A 77 -12.28 -19.71 39.31
C TRP A 77 -11.63 -19.66 37.90
N MET A 78 -10.68 -18.77 37.67
CA MET A 78 -10.00 -18.60 36.39
C MET A 78 -8.65 -19.28 36.43
N THR A 79 -8.39 -20.20 35.49
CA THR A 79 -7.11 -20.90 35.35
C THR A 79 -6.15 -20.20 34.43
N LYS A 80 -6.64 -19.48 33.40
CA LYS A 80 -5.86 -18.85 32.36
C LYS A 80 -6.48 -17.52 31.94
N CYS A 81 -5.66 -16.49 31.73
CA CYS A 81 -6.12 -15.22 31.15
C CYS A 81 -4.96 -14.55 30.41
N ASN A 82 -4.94 -14.69 29.09
CA ASN A 82 -3.92 -14.13 28.24
C ASN A 82 -4.53 -13.10 27.30
N LEU A 83 -3.98 -11.91 27.33
CA LEU A 83 -4.30 -10.85 26.35
C LEU A 83 -3.18 -10.81 25.31
N SER A 84 -3.53 -10.85 24.02
CA SER A 84 -2.57 -10.68 22.94
C SER A 84 -3.03 -9.61 21.95
N LEU A 85 -2.06 -8.83 21.51
CA LEU A 85 -2.22 -7.83 20.47
C LEU A 85 -1.33 -8.25 19.29
N SER A 86 -1.92 -8.45 18.13
CA SER A 86 -1.23 -8.82 16.91
C SER A 86 -1.52 -7.81 15.80
N GLY A 87 -0.56 -7.62 14.94
CA GLY A 87 -0.75 -6.75 13.78
C GLY A 87 0.00 -7.29 12.57
N TYR A 88 -0.60 -7.07 11.39
CA TYR A 88 -0.05 -7.46 10.11
C TYR A 88 0.12 -6.24 9.20
N ASN A 89 1.20 -6.23 8.42
CA ASN A 89 1.56 -5.16 7.47
C ASN A 89 1.62 -3.77 8.11
N LEU A 90 2.18 -3.70 9.32
CA LEU A 90 2.12 -2.51 10.19
C LEU A 90 2.84 -1.31 9.59
N LEU A 91 4.06 -1.51 9.10
CA LEU A 91 4.91 -0.45 8.57
C LEU A 91 5.53 -0.89 7.26
N THR A 92 5.59 0.02 6.30
CA THR A 92 6.31 -0.17 5.04
C THR A 92 7.12 1.09 4.73
N PHE A 93 8.41 0.92 4.56
CA PHE A 93 9.34 1.94 4.11
C PHE A 93 9.74 1.60 2.68
N SER A 94 9.48 2.49 1.74
CA SER A 94 9.87 2.35 0.33
C SER A 94 9.82 3.70 -0.37
N PRO A 95 10.80 4.01 -1.24
CA PRO A 95 10.74 5.17 -2.12
C PRO A 95 9.54 5.14 -3.09
N ALA A 96 9.13 3.94 -3.54
CA ALA A 96 8.00 3.75 -4.43
C ALA A 96 6.67 4.27 -3.85
N LYS A 97 6.56 4.41 -2.53
CA LYS A 97 5.38 4.93 -1.86
C LYS A 97 5.05 6.38 -2.25
N LYS A 98 6.06 7.19 -2.61
CA LYS A 98 5.85 8.56 -3.09
C LYS A 98 5.03 8.59 -4.40
N TRP A 99 5.07 7.51 -5.15
CA TRP A 99 4.39 7.36 -6.43
C TRP A 99 3.01 6.70 -6.29
N GLY A 100 2.60 6.36 -5.07
CA GLY A 100 1.35 5.65 -4.81
C GLY A 100 1.39 4.15 -5.09
N PHE A 101 2.59 3.59 -5.35
CA PHE A 101 2.74 2.14 -5.58
C PHE A 101 3.08 1.39 -4.30
N ASP A 102 2.46 0.24 -4.13
CA ASP A 102 2.94 -0.74 -3.16
C ASP A 102 4.03 -1.60 -3.82
N PRO A 103 5.25 -1.65 -3.26
CA PRO A 103 6.36 -2.38 -3.87
C PRO A 103 6.15 -3.90 -3.94
N GLU A 104 5.22 -4.44 -3.18
CA GLU A 104 4.83 -5.87 -3.21
C GLU A 104 3.67 -6.16 -4.15
N SER A 105 2.94 -5.15 -4.60
CA SER A 105 1.91 -5.34 -5.61
C SER A 105 2.60 -5.74 -6.92
N GLY A 106 2.36 -6.98 -7.33
CA GLY A 106 3.07 -7.62 -8.44
C GLY A 106 3.05 -6.78 -9.72
N SER A 107 4.07 -7.00 -10.52
CA SER A 107 4.46 -6.29 -11.72
C SER A 107 3.48 -6.36 -12.91
N ASN A 108 2.26 -6.79 -12.74
CA ASN A 108 1.27 -6.83 -13.81
C ASN A 108 0.78 -5.44 -14.25
N GLY A 109 1.59 -4.42 -14.00
CA GLY A 109 1.65 -3.13 -14.70
C GLY A 109 0.38 -2.29 -14.75
N ASN A 110 -0.76 -2.83 -14.42
CA ASN A 110 -2.05 -2.21 -14.71
C ASN A 110 -2.70 -1.48 -13.53
N GLY A 111 -2.02 -1.40 -12.38
CA GLY A 111 -2.56 -0.69 -11.21
C GLY A 111 -3.82 -1.32 -10.57
N TYR A 112 -4.23 -2.49 -11.02
CA TYR A 112 -5.41 -3.19 -10.52
C TYR A 112 -5.13 -4.08 -9.30
N GLY A 113 -3.92 -4.01 -8.73
CA GLY A 113 -3.58 -4.73 -7.52
C GLY A 113 -4.41 -4.26 -6.33
N TYR A 114 -5.00 -5.18 -5.61
CA TYR A 114 -5.67 -4.87 -4.34
C TYR A 114 -4.64 -4.30 -3.35
N PRO A 115 -4.89 -3.15 -2.74
CA PRO A 115 -3.97 -2.59 -1.76
C PRO A 115 -3.84 -3.54 -0.56
N ILE A 116 -2.61 -3.74 -0.09
CA ILE A 116 -2.33 -4.59 1.06
C ILE A 116 -2.88 -3.91 2.32
N SER A 117 -3.86 -4.55 2.96
CA SER A 117 -4.50 -4.05 4.16
C SER A 117 -3.62 -4.21 5.39
N ARG A 118 -3.73 -3.27 6.31
CA ARG A 118 -3.23 -3.40 7.67
C ARG A 118 -4.30 -4.06 8.52
N VAL A 119 -3.91 -5.05 9.31
CA VAL A 119 -4.82 -5.75 10.20
C VAL A 119 -4.31 -5.65 11.62
N TYR A 120 -5.18 -5.29 12.54
CA TYR A 120 -4.91 -5.28 13.98
C TYR A 120 -5.88 -6.24 14.66
N THR A 121 -5.36 -7.11 15.49
CA THR A 121 -6.15 -8.12 16.20
C THR A 121 -5.85 -8.04 17.66
N ILE A 122 -6.91 -7.96 18.46
CA ILE A 122 -6.84 -8.09 19.91
C ILE A 122 -7.50 -9.42 20.26
N SER A 123 -6.80 -10.28 20.97
CA SER A 123 -7.31 -11.59 21.40
C SER A 123 -7.22 -11.71 22.91
N LEU A 124 -8.32 -12.12 23.53
CA LEU A 124 -8.40 -12.44 24.93
C LEU A 124 -8.72 -13.93 25.07
N ASN A 125 -7.82 -14.67 25.70
CA ASN A 125 -7.96 -16.11 25.93
C ASN A 125 -8.16 -16.36 27.43
N ILE A 126 -9.33 -16.86 27.78
CA ILE A 126 -9.73 -17.14 29.17
C ILE A 126 -9.93 -18.65 29.29
N GLY A 127 -9.35 -19.24 30.34
CA GLY A 127 -9.56 -20.62 30.74
C GLY A 127 -10.13 -20.67 32.16
N PHE A 128 -11.03 -21.55 32.39
CA PHE A 128 -11.69 -21.82 33.68
C PHE A 128 -11.78 -23.33 33.93
#